data_63d4f66b051f93d622cb324a2ab78449
#
_entry.id   63d4f66b051f93d622cb324a2ab78449
#
_cell.length_a   1.000
_cell.length_b   1.000
_cell.length_c   1.000
_cell.angle_alpha   90.00
_cell.angle_beta   90.00
_cell.angle_gamma   90.00
#
_symmetry.space_group_name_H-M   'P 1'
#
loop_
_entity.id
_entity.type
_entity.pdbx_description
1 polymer ?
#
loop_
_entity_poly.entity_id
_entity_poly.type
_entity_poly.pdbx_seq_one_letter_code
_entity_poly.pdbx_strand_id
1 'polypeptide(L)'
;MVPSDPNLSTMPRSFAGEADWIALSDARFFGSGVTLSAADTKQPQTGLVHTGLFVMELALPLAGAMVLLNHQYDQGWPRTFAVFHDLAAGLVILHRQGKSVVRHVLPGPIPQGRGTGRLSFRFDAPARIWEMSFEVLGSDPPASVSSSGRNPFPFHLADVKEICSAQRANGPVLWFGLTRGAAPPARAPWIGQRTPVETSLGPVPAGNLVPGTIIMTADHGPLPLLARHNLTLPARGSFAPILLRAPFFGLRQDLLVSADQLVAVTGAEAEYLFAEESVLMRAGDMVDGRTALTDQRRAVIESVALDLGRPALIEADGCLIATGHHAGAEASLRCLHSYEVLTLMALLGRTARRSA
;
A
#
# COMPACT_ATOMS: atom_id res chain seq x y z
N MET A 1 7.35 31.04 33.37
CA MET A 1 6.10 30.85 32.67
C MET A 1 6.44 30.80 31.16
N VAL A 2 6.71 29.61 30.65
CA VAL A 2 7.10 29.37 29.24
C VAL A 2 5.82 29.06 28.48
N PRO A 3 5.52 29.72 27.36
CA PRO A 3 4.32 29.42 26.61
C PRO A 3 4.45 28.05 25.98
N SER A 4 3.52 27.18 26.29
CA SER A 4 3.31 25.89 25.64
C SER A 4 2.86 26.12 24.19
N ASP A 5 3.69 25.70 23.26
CA ASP A 5 3.45 25.72 21.82
C ASP A 5 2.34 24.70 21.49
N PRO A 6 1.18 25.12 20.93
CA PRO A 6 0.07 24.21 20.66
C PRO A 6 0.23 23.36 19.38
N ASN A 7 1.41 23.32 18.75
CA ASN A 7 1.67 22.62 17.49
C ASN A 7 2.42 21.29 17.61
N LEU A 8 2.56 20.75 18.83
CA LEU A 8 3.07 19.39 19.08
C LEU A 8 1.92 18.36 19.08
N SER A 9 0.94 18.54 18.22
CA SER A 9 -0.15 17.60 18.09
C SER A 9 -0.31 17.23 16.63
N THR A 10 -0.17 15.95 16.48
CA THR A 10 -0.64 15.06 15.42
C THR A 10 0.46 14.53 14.50
N MET A 11 1.31 13.65 15.04
CA MET A 11 1.57 12.43 14.30
C MET A 11 0.21 11.89 13.82
N PRO A 12 0.03 11.51 12.55
CA PRO A 12 -1.17 10.79 12.19
C PRO A 12 -1.18 9.51 13.04
N ARG A 13 -2.03 9.47 14.05
CA ARG A 13 -2.42 8.30 14.81
C ARG A 13 -3.24 7.37 13.91
N SER A 14 -2.61 6.93 12.84
CA SER A 14 -3.29 5.91 12.04
C SER A 14 -2.30 5.14 11.20
N PHE A 15 -1.56 4.28 11.83
CA PHE A 15 -1.77 2.90 11.42
C PHE A 15 -3.22 2.56 11.81
N ALA A 16 -4.13 3.48 11.57
CA ALA A 16 -5.52 3.37 11.88
C ALA A 16 -6.13 2.42 10.89
N GLY A 17 -6.29 1.22 11.36
CA GLY A 17 -7.05 0.19 10.74
C GLY A 17 -6.16 -0.69 9.89
N GLU A 18 -5.89 -1.89 10.35
CA GLU A 18 -5.97 -3.06 9.49
C GLU A 18 -7.08 -2.74 8.52
N ALA A 19 -6.75 -2.60 7.23
CA ALA A 19 -7.80 -2.39 6.25
C ALA A 19 -8.71 -3.61 6.39
N ASP A 20 -9.90 -3.42 6.95
CA ASP A 20 -10.85 -4.50 7.19
C ASP A 20 -11.43 -4.91 5.83
N TRP A 21 -10.59 -5.63 5.08
CA TRP A 21 -10.95 -6.10 3.75
C TRP A 21 -12.10 -7.07 3.83
N ILE A 22 -13.14 -6.80 3.08
CA ILE A 22 -14.20 -7.78 2.80
C ILE A 22 -13.72 -8.73 1.72
N ALA A 23 -13.08 -8.20 0.67
CA ALA A 23 -12.47 -8.98 -0.40
C ALA A 23 -11.42 -8.16 -1.13
N LEU A 24 -10.39 -8.84 -1.64
CA LEU A 24 -9.36 -8.31 -2.51
C LEU A 24 -9.29 -9.10 -3.82
N SER A 25 -8.92 -8.43 -4.88
CA SER A 25 -8.65 -9.01 -6.19
C SER A 25 -7.32 -8.51 -6.73
N ASP A 26 -6.75 -9.25 -7.67
CA ASP A 26 -5.55 -8.88 -8.40
C ASP A 26 -5.75 -9.23 -9.87
N ALA A 27 -5.40 -8.36 -10.78
CA ALA A 27 -5.53 -8.54 -12.22
C ALA A 27 -4.84 -9.81 -12.77
N ARG A 28 -3.91 -10.41 -12.05
CA ARG A 28 -3.25 -11.67 -12.41
C ARG A 28 -3.98 -12.92 -11.93
N PHE A 29 -4.79 -12.81 -10.90
CA PHE A 29 -5.43 -13.94 -10.21
C PHE A 29 -6.94 -13.88 -10.38
N PHE A 30 -7.37 -13.83 -11.60
CA PHE A 30 -8.76 -13.97 -11.94
C PHE A 30 -9.29 -15.31 -11.41
N GLY A 31 -10.24 -15.27 -10.53
CA GLY A 31 -10.73 -16.45 -9.82
C GLY A 31 -10.13 -16.67 -8.42
N SER A 32 -9.18 -15.85 -7.98
CA SER A 32 -8.51 -15.95 -6.67
C SER A 32 -8.89 -14.81 -5.73
N GLY A 33 -10.15 -14.40 -5.71
CA GLY A 33 -10.61 -13.43 -4.72
C GLY A 33 -10.31 -13.91 -3.29
N VAL A 34 -9.78 -13.03 -2.45
CA VAL A 34 -9.43 -13.33 -1.07
C VAL A 34 -10.43 -12.64 -0.16
N THR A 35 -11.14 -13.40 0.64
CA THR A 35 -11.90 -12.87 1.76
C THR A 35 -11.02 -12.91 2.99
N LEU A 36 -10.69 -11.76 3.55
CA LEU A 36 -9.67 -11.63 4.58
C LEU A 36 -10.25 -11.47 6.00
N SER A 37 -11.51 -11.14 6.13
CA SER A 37 -12.14 -10.98 7.44
C SER A 37 -12.62 -12.32 8.00
N ALA A 38 -12.09 -12.71 9.16
CA ALA A 38 -12.60 -13.88 9.90
C ALA A 38 -14.07 -13.71 10.31
N ALA A 39 -14.56 -12.47 10.46
CA ALA A 39 -15.95 -12.18 10.73
C ALA A 39 -16.85 -12.51 9.53
N ASP A 40 -16.34 -12.30 8.31
CA ASP A 40 -17.09 -12.56 7.07
C ASP A 40 -17.23 -14.06 6.75
N THR A 41 -16.34 -14.91 7.27
CA THR A 41 -16.48 -16.37 7.12
C THR A 41 -17.63 -16.95 7.93
N LYS A 42 -18.05 -16.25 9.00
CA LYS A 42 -19.15 -16.65 9.87
C LYS A 42 -20.49 -16.00 9.51
N GLN A 43 -20.50 -14.93 8.69
CA GLN A 43 -21.73 -14.28 8.26
C GLN A 43 -22.39 -15.06 7.10
N PRO A 44 -23.72 -15.19 7.10
CA PRO A 44 -24.41 -15.79 5.97
C PRO A 44 -24.15 -14.98 4.70
N GLN A 45 -23.94 -15.64 3.58
CA GLN A 45 -23.65 -15.01 2.26
C GLN A 45 -24.77 -14.08 1.75
N THR A 46 -25.88 -14.01 2.47
CA THR A 46 -27.04 -13.15 2.17
C THR A 46 -26.94 -11.75 2.76
N GLY A 47 -25.87 -11.43 3.47
CA GLY A 47 -25.68 -10.14 4.10
C GLY A 47 -25.50 -8.98 3.10
N LEU A 48 -25.89 -7.77 3.54
CA LEU A 48 -25.65 -6.51 2.82
C LEU A 48 -24.50 -5.75 3.49
N VAL A 49 -23.62 -5.23 2.67
CA VAL A 49 -22.61 -4.24 3.07
C VAL A 49 -23.21 -2.86 2.85
N HIS A 50 -23.66 -2.24 3.93
CA HIS A 50 -24.35 -0.95 3.90
C HIS A 50 -23.40 0.24 3.79
N THR A 51 -22.21 0.10 4.35
CA THR A 51 -21.16 1.12 4.37
C THR A 51 -19.82 0.48 4.01
N GLY A 52 -18.98 1.23 3.32
CA GLY A 52 -17.66 0.73 2.97
C GLY A 52 -16.95 1.60 1.94
N LEU A 53 -15.78 1.11 1.53
CA LEU A 53 -14.94 1.76 0.55
C LEU A 53 -14.51 0.72 -0.51
N PHE A 54 -14.90 0.96 -1.75
CA PHE A 54 -14.33 0.28 -2.90
C PHE A 54 -13.08 1.04 -3.35
N VAL A 55 -11.98 0.34 -3.50
CA VAL A 55 -10.70 0.89 -3.97
C VAL A 55 -10.26 0.15 -5.21
N MET A 56 -9.76 0.88 -6.20
CA MET A 56 -9.18 0.31 -7.42
C MET A 56 -7.92 1.08 -7.79
N GLU A 57 -6.82 0.38 -8.05
CA GLU A 57 -5.62 1.00 -8.59
C GLU A 57 -5.45 0.67 -10.07
N LEU A 58 -4.99 1.68 -10.80
CA LEU A 58 -4.87 1.68 -12.26
C LEU A 58 -3.46 2.08 -12.67
N ALA A 59 -2.92 1.39 -13.67
CA ALA A 59 -1.71 1.86 -14.34
C ALA A 59 -2.05 3.06 -15.23
N LEU A 60 -1.30 4.14 -15.12
CA LEU A 60 -1.46 5.35 -15.90
C LEU A 60 -0.41 5.44 -17.02
N PRO A 61 -0.74 6.15 -18.13
CA PRO A 61 -1.98 6.85 -18.45
C PRO A 61 -3.11 5.92 -18.92
N LEU A 62 -4.36 6.36 -18.73
CA LEU A 62 -5.53 5.65 -19.31
C LEU A 62 -5.68 6.03 -20.78
N ALA A 63 -5.60 5.04 -21.65
CA ALA A 63 -5.66 5.23 -23.08
C ALA A 63 -7.09 5.07 -23.63
N GLY A 64 -7.90 6.13 -23.54
CA GLY A 64 -9.21 6.15 -24.16
C GLY A 64 -10.36 5.63 -23.28
N ALA A 65 -11.53 5.50 -23.89
CA ALA A 65 -12.71 4.95 -23.22
C ALA A 65 -12.59 3.44 -23.06
N MET A 66 -12.86 2.93 -21.86
CA MET A 66 -12.74 1.50 -21.57
C MET A 66 -13.56 1.05 -20.37
N VAL A 67 -13.94 -0.22 -20.38
CA VAL A 67 -14.52 -0.89 -19.22
C VAL A 67 -13.37 -1.41 -18.35
N LEU A 68 -13.29 -0.93 -17.12
CA LEU A 68 -12.26 -1.31 -16.13
C LEU A 68 -12.69 -2.55 -15.33
N LEU A 69 -13.96 -2.60 -14.96
CA LEU A 69 -14.55 -3.70 -14.20
C LEU A 69 -16.00 -3.88 -14.66
N ASN A 70 -16.44 -5.12 -14.84
CA ASN A 70 -17.84 -5.42 -15.15
C ASN A 70 -18.26 -6.71 -14.43
N HIS A 71 -19.24 -6.56 -13.56
CA HIS A 71 -19.92 -7.66 -12.89
C HIS A 71 -21.41 -7.59 -13.19
N GLN A 72 -21.99 -8.70 -13.61
CA GLN A 72 -23.40 -8.85 -13.89
C GLN A 72 -23.91 -10.15 -13.27
N TYR A 73 -25.03 -10.06 -12.58
CA TYR A 73 -25.76 -11.18 -12.02
C TYR A 73 -27.21 -11.10 -12.51
N ASP A 74 -27.61 -12.07 -13.32
CA ASP A 74 -28.90 -12.04 -14.04
C ASP A 74 -29.90 -13.07 -13.52
N GLN A 75 -29.53 -13.91 -12.54
CA GLN A 75 -30.43 -14.91 -11.98
C GLN A 75 -31.34 -14.29 -10.92
N GLY A 76 -32.65 -14.29 -11.18
CA GLY A 76 -33.68 -13.76 -10.27
C GLY A 76 -33.66 -12.22 -10.19
N TRP A 77 -33.01 -11.64 -9.18
CA TRP A 77 -32.90 -10.20 -9.01
C TRP A 77 -31.65 -9.67 -9.73
N PRO A 78 -31.78 -9.03 -10.90
CA PRO A 78 -30.62 -8.61 -11.69
C PRO A 78 -29.81 -7.53 -10.96
N ARG A 79 -28.51 -7.71 -10.90
CA ARG A 79 -27.57 -6.78 -10.27
C ARG A 79 -26.39 -6.54 -11.21
N THR A 80 -25.90 -5.32 -11.22
CA THR A 80 -24.71 -4.96 -12.01
C THR A 80 -23.86 -4.00 -11.19
N PHE A 81 -22.56 -4.24 -11.19
CA PHE A 81 -21.55 -3.28 -10.73
C PHE A 81 -20.48 -3.16 -11.80
N ALA A 82 -20.37 -2.00 -12.42
CA ALA A 82 -19.40 -1.76 -13.46
C ALA A 82 -18.67 -0.44 -13.24
N VAL A 83 -17.36 -0.44 -13.54
CA VAL A 83 -16.50 0.74 -13.50
C VAL A 83 -15.94 0.94 -14.89
N PHE A 84 -16.07 2.13 -15.43
CA PHE A 84 -15.54 2.47 -16.74
C PHE A 84 -14.97 3.89 -16.78
N HIS A 85 -14.04 4.07 -17.67
CA HIS A 85 -13.49 5.36 -18.04
C HIS A 85 -14.10 5.80 -19.36
N ASP A 86 -14.58 7.03 -19.39
CA ASP A 86 -15.08 7.71 -20.58
C ASP A 86 -14.36 9.05 -20.74
N LEU A 87 -13.95 9.39 -21.96
CA LEU A 87 -13.17 10.60 -22.21
C LEU A 87 -13.92 11.89 -21.90
N ALA A 88 -15.25 11.89 -22.06
CA ALA A 88 -16.09 13.05 -21.80
C ALA A 88 -16.67 13.04 -20.37
N ALA A 89 -17.11 11.87 -19.90
CA ALA A 89 -17.75 11.73 -18.59
C ALA A 89 -16.76 11.54 -17.43
N GLY A 90 -15.53 11.11 -17.71
CA GLY A 90 -14.54 10.78 -16.68
C GLY A 90 -14.64 9.34 -16.19
N LEU A 91 -14.54 9.12 -14.89
CA LEU A 91 -14.72 7.79 -14.28
C LEU A 91 -16.18 7.63 -13.84
N VAL A 92 -16.77 6.53 -14.21
CA VAL A 92 -18.19 6.24 -13.94
C VAL A 92 -18.31 4.88 -13.27
N ILE A 93 -19.04 4.83 -12.16
CA ILE A 93 -19.50 3.61 -11.53
C ILE A 93 -21.00 3.46 -11.80
N LEU A 94 -21.37 2.38 -12.47
CA LEU A 94 -22.76 1.99 -12.67
C LEU A 94 -23.11 0.91 -11.64
N HIS A 95 -24.14 1.18 -10.85
CA HIS A 95 -24.64 0.23 -9.86
C HIS A 95 -26.14 0.00 -10.12
N ARG A 96 -26.52 -1.24 -10.43
CA ARG A 96 -27.90 -1.66 -10.67
C ARG A 96 -28.34 -2.67 -9.62
N GLN A 97 -29.57 -2.48 -9.14
CA GLN A 97 -30.27 -3.47 -8.31
C GLN A 97 -31.73 -3.58 -8.79
N GLY A 98 -32.06 -4.70 -9.39
CA GLY A 98 -33.37 -4.91 -10.02
C GLY A 98 -33.62 -3.93 -11.16
N LYS A 99 -34.69 -3.15 -11.05
CA LYS A 99 -35.09 -2.11 -12.03
C LYS A 99 -34.35 -0.77 -11.78
N SER A 100 -33.79 -0.58 -10.62
CA SER A 100 -33.15 0.68 -10.23
C SER A 100 -31.68 0.71 -10.65
N VAL A 101 -31.26 1.82 -11.23
CA VAL A 101 -29.87 2.07 -11.67
C VAL A 101 -29.40 3.40 -11.10
N VAL A 102 -28.24 3.41 -10.49
CA VAL A 102 -27.54 4.61 -10.03
C VAL A 102 -26.23 4.73 -10.78
N ARG A 103 -25.92 5.95 -11.21
CA ARG A 103 -24.62 6.29 -11.79
C ARG A 103 -23.90 7.23 -10.84
N HIS A 104 -22.71 6.84 -10.44
CA HIS A 104 -21.79 7.67 -9.68
C HIS A 104 -20.74 8.17 -10.67
N VAL A 105 -20.59 9.48 -10.81
CA VAL A 105 -19.74 10.09 -11.83
C VAL A 105 -18.67 10.94 -11.15
N LEU A 106 -17.43 10.68 -11.49
CA LEU A 106 -16.31 11.56 -11.23
C LEU A 106 -16.00 12.29 -12.54
N PRO A 107 -16.44 13.56 -12.71
CA PRO A 107 -16.38 14.22 -13.99
C PRO A 107 -14.94 14.40 -14.49
N GLY A 108 -14.74 14.23 -15.79
CA GLY A 108 -13.45 14.43 -16.45
C GLY A 108 -13.11 15.90 -16.71
N PRO A 109 -11.86 16.17 -17.13
CA PRO A 109 -10.80 15.18 -17.32
C PRO A 109 -10.22 14.72 -15.99
N ILE A 110 -9.96 13.42 -15.87
CA ILE A 110 -9.24 12.89 -14.70
C ILE A 110 -7.74 13.21 -14.81
N PRO A 111 -7.05 13.40 -13.68
CA PRO A 111 -5.61 13.60 -13.67
C PRO A 111 -4.90 12.45 -14.40
N GLN A 112 -4.00 12.80 -15.32
CA GLN A 112 -3.14 11.86 -16.01
C GLN A 112 -1.70 12.04 -15.53
N GLY A 113 -0.92 10.96 -15.55
CA GLY A 113 0.46 10.96 -15.13
C GLY A 113 1.12 9.64 -15.51
N ARG A 114 2.33 9.44 -15.02
CA ARG A 114 2.99 8.14 -15.05
C ARG A 114 2.86 7.47 -13.68
N GLY A 115 2.72 6.16 -13.66
CA GLY A 115 2.67 5.39 -12.42
C GLY A 115 1.27 4.87 -12.09
N THR A 116 0.83 5.07 -10.87
CA THR A 116 -0.42 4.48 -10.34
C THR A 116 -1.43 5.57 -10.02
N GLY A 117 -2.65 5.42 -10.56
CA GLY A 117 -3.81 6.18 -10.14
C GLY A 117 -4.67 5.34 -9.20
N ARG A 118 -5.27 5.95 -8.19
CA ARG A 118 -6.16 5.29 -7.24
C ARG A 118 -7.55 5.90 -7.30
N LEU A 119 -8.53 5.07 -7.66
CA LEU A 119 -9.95 5.36 -7.54
C LEU A 119 -10.43 4.87 -6.17
N SER A 120 -11.07 5.73 -5.41
CA SER A 120 -11.73 5.42 -4.14
C SER A 120 -13.21 5.77 -4.25
N PHE A 121 -14.08 4.83 -3.93
CA PHE A 121 -15.54 5.04 -3.90
C PHE A 121 -16.05 4.63 -2.51
N ARG A 122 -16.32 5.63 -1.69
CA ARG A 122 -16.93 5.50 -0.38
C ARG A 122 -18.43 5.58 -0.51
N PHE A 123 -19.14 4.68 0.15
CA PHE A 123 -20.59 4.67 0.18
C PHE A 123 -21.11 4.44 1.60
N ASP A 124 -22.18 5.14 1.91
CA ASP A 124 -22.96 5.00 3.13
C ASP A 124 -24.44 5.01 2.75
N ALA A 125 -25.01 3.82 2.58
CA ALA A 125 -26.40 3.67 2.15
C ALA A 125 -27.41 4.14 3.22
N PRO A 126 -27.22 3.88 4.54
CA PRO A 126 -28.01 4.47 5.59
C PRO A 126 -28.02 5.99 5.61
N ALA A 127 -26.84 6.61 5.51
CA ALA A 127 -26.72 8.07 5.45
C ALA A 127 -27.11 8.65 4.08
N ARG A 128 -27.32 7.80 3.09
CA ARG A 128 -27.65 8.16 1.69
C ARG A 128 -26.61 9.04 1.01
N ILE A 129 -25.33 8.86 1.34
CA ILE A 129 -24.24 9.64 0.76
C ILE A 129 -23.19 8.73 0.13
N TRP A 130 -22.56 9.23 -0.92
CA TRP A 130 -21.37 8.64 -1.50
C TRP A 130 -20.35 9.72 -1.85
N GLU A 131 -19.10 9.32 -1.87
CA GLU A 131 -17.97 10.13 -2.29
C GLU A 131 -17.08 9.30 -3.19
N MET A 132 -16.62 9.87 -4.28
CA MET A 132 -15.70 9.25 -5.22
C MET A 132 -14.52 10.19 -5.43
N SER A 133 -13.31 9.66 -5.36
CA SER A 133 -12.09 10.41 -5.61
C SER A 133 -11.15 9.60 -6.50
N PHE A 134 -10.34 10.32 -7.25
CA PHE A 134 -9.22 9.76 -8.01
C PHE A 134 -7.98 10.60 -7.76
N GLU A 135 -6.88 9.93 -7.44
CA GLU A 135 -5.58 10.56 -7.16
C GLU A 135 -4.46 9.88 -7.95
N VAL A 136 -3.49 10.65 -8.36
CA VAL A 136 -2.23 10.12 -8.92
C VAL A 136 -1.25 9.97 -7.78
N LEU A 137 -0.90 8.73 -7.45
CA LEU A 137 -0.05 8.44 -6.29
C LEU A 137 1.39 8.88 -6.54
N GLY A 138 1.93 9.62 -5.55
CA GLY A 138 3.31 10.13 -5.62
C GLY A 138 3.51 11.29 -6.57
N SER A 139 2.45 11.93 -7.06
CA SER A 139 2.56 13.16 -7.85
C SER A 139 2.94 14.35 -6.97
N ASP A 140 3.80 15.19 -7.50
CA ASP A 140 4.18 16.46 -6.91
C ASP A 140 4.05 17.57 -7.98
N PRO A 141 3.14 18.54 -7.83
CA PRO A 141 2.15 18.65 -6.75
C PRO A 141 1.09 17.53 -6.78
N PRO A 142 0.39 17.28 -5.64
CA PRO A 142 -0.66 16.27 -5.57
C PRO A 142 -1.75 16.53 -6.60
N ALA A 143 -2.05 15.52 -7.42
CA ALA A 143 -3.09 15.60 -8.45
C ALA A 143 -4.26 14.69 -8.07
N SER A 144 -5.37 15.31 -7.69
CA SER A 144 -6.59 14.61 -7.31
C SER A 144 -7.85 15.33 -7.76
N VAL A 145 -8.91 14.57 -7.97
CA VAL A 145 -10.26 15.07 -8.22
C VAL A 145 -11.25 14.29 -7.36
N SER A 146 -12.34 14.92 -6.97
CA SER A 146 -13.38 14.28 -6.18
C SER A 146 -14.79 14.70 -6.63
N SER A 147 -15.76 13.85 -6.33
CA SER A 147 -17.17 14.08 -6.55
C SER A 147 -17.97 13.39 -5.46
N SER A 148 -19.14 13.89 -5.14
CA SER A 148 -20.03 13.30 -4.15
C SER A 148 -21.48 13.35 -4.61
N GLY A 149 -22.33 12.57 -3.97
CA GLY A 149 -23.76 12.58 -4.29
C GLY A 149 -24.57 11.77 -3.29
N ARG A 150 -25.80 11.43 -3.69
CA ARG A 150 -26.77 10.81 -2.81
C ARG A 150 -27.26 9.46 -3.32
N ASN A 151 -27.82 8.69 -2.39
CA ASN A 151 -28.52 7.42 -2.63
C ASN A 151 -27.66 6.33 -3.28
N PRO A 152 -26.48 5.96 -2.71
CA PRO A 152 -25.77 4.78 -3.14
C PRO A 152 -26.56 3.52 -2.78
N PHE A 153 -26.39 2.45 -3.55
CA PHE A 153 -26.88 1.14 -3.14
C PHE A 153 -25.89 0.44 -2.22
N PRO A 154 -26.38 -0.37 -1.26
CA PRO A 154 -25.52 -1.29 -0.53
C PRO A 154 -25.04 -2.40 -1.47
N PHE A 155 -23.92 -3.04 -1.14
CA PHE A 155 -23.46 -4.22 -1.87
C PHE A 155 -24.00 -5.50 -1.25
N HIS A 156 -24.38 -6.47 -2.05
CA HIS A 156 -24.56 -7.83 -1.58
C HIS A 156 -23.19 -8.46 -1.30
N LEU A 157 -23.02 -9.07 -0.15
CA LEU A 157 -21.75 -9.70 0.23
C LEU A 157 -21.35 -10.81 -0.76
N ALA A 158 -22.32 -11.56 -1.28
CA ALA A 158 -22.08 -12.56 -2.32
C ALA A 158 -21.53 -11.94 -3.60
N ASP A 159 -22.08 -10.78 -4.03
CA ASP A 159 -21.57 -10.08 -5.23
C ASP A 159 -20.15 -9.56 -5.02
N VAL A 160 -19.84 -9.01 -3.84
CA VAL A 160 -18.48 -8.55 -3.51
C VAL A 160 -17.48 -9.70 -3.63
N LYS A 161 -17.80 -10.86 -3.08
CA LYS A 161 -16.96 -12.06 -3.19
C LYS A 161 -16.82 -12.52 -4.63
N GLU A 162 -17.91 -12.51 -5.40
CA GLU A 162 -17.89 -12.88 -6.80
C GLU A 162 -17.12 -11.88 -7.67
N ILE A 163 -17.32 -10.57 -7.46
CA ILE A 163 -16.56 -9.52 -8.15
C ILE A 163 -15.05 -9.73 -7.98
N CYS A 164 -14.60 -10.00 -6.77
CA CYS A 164 -13.19 -10.19 -6.46
C CYS A 164 -12.66 -11.59 -6.83
N SER A 165 -13.50 -12.61 -6.94
CA SER A 165 -13.08 -13.98 -7.25
C SER A 165 -13.13 -14.35 -8.74
N ALA A 166 -13.75 -13.51 -9.58
CA ALA A 166 -13.87 -13.76 -11.01
C ALA A 166 -13.03 -12.77 -11.83
N GLN A 167 -12.66 -13.20 -13.04
CA GLN A 167 -11.99 -12.31 -14.00
C GLN A 167 -12.94 -11.24 -14.50
N ARG A 168 -13.00 -10.10 -13.81
CA ARG A 168 -13.91 -9.00 -14.10
C ARG A 168 -13.19 -7.72 -14.50
N ALA A 169 -11.90 -7.61 -14.13
CA ALA A 169 -11.07 -6.46 -14.42
C ALA A 169 -10.45 -6.53 -15.81
N ASN A 170 -10.26 -5.39 -16.43
CA ASN A 170 -9.69 -5.28 -17.76
C ASN A 170 -8.57 -4.22 -17.82
N GLY A 171 -7.67 -4.40 -18.76
CA GLY A 171 -6.70 -3.41 -19.18
C GLY A 171 -5.76 -2.95 -18.03
N PRO A 172 -5.81 -1.66 -17.66
CA PRO A 172 -4.84 -1.07 -16.74
C PRO A 172 -5.11 -1.36 -15.26
N VAL A 173 -6.12 -2.16 -14.92
CA VAL A 173 -6.44 -2.46 -13.52
C VAL A 173 -5.32 -3.28 -12.90
N LEU A 174 -4.69 -2.73 -11.85
CA LEU A 174 -3.63 -3.40 -11.10
C LEU A 174 -4.21 -4.29 -10.01
N TRP A 175 -5.14 -3.77 -9.24
CA TRP A 175 -5.91 -4.48 -8.23
C TRP A 175 -7.15 -3.68 -7.85
N PHE A 176 -8.09 -4.32 -7.18
CA PHE A 176 -9.23 -3.68 -6.54
C PHE A 176 -9.69 -4.48 -5.33
N GLY A 177 -10.49 -3.85 -4.48
CA GLY A 177 -11.04 -4.49 -3.30
C GLY A 177 -12.10 -3.66 -2.63
N LEU A 178 -12.80 -4.27 -1.68
CA LEU A 178 -13.80 -3.62 -0.85
C LEU A 178 -13.42 -3.80 0.61
N THR A 179 -13.45 -2.70 1.37
CA THR A 179 -13.15 -2.67 2.81
C THR A 179 -14.31 -2.04 3.57
N ARG A 180 -14.47 -2.42 4.86
CA ARG A 180 -15.36 -1.72 5.80
C ARG A 180 -14.78 -0.41 6.28
N GLY A 181 -13.47 -0.20 6.12
CA GLY A 181 -12.76 1.02 6.50
C GLY A 181 -13.27 2.26 5.77
N ALA A 182 -13.08 3.42 6.38
CA ALA A 182 -13.50 4.69 5.81
C ALA A 182 -12.47 5.33 4.87
N ALA A 183 -11.23 4.83 4.86
CA ALA A 183 -10.13 5.33 4.04
C ALA A 183 -9.36 4.17 3.40
N PRO A 184 -8.72 4.40 2.23
CA PRO A 184 -7.83 3.40 1.65
C PRO A 184 -6.66 3.14 2.60
N PRO A 185 -6.04 1.94 2.55
CA PRO A 185 -4.86 1.65 3.33
C PRO A 185 -3.78 2.71 3.09
N ALA A 186 -3.21 3.21 4.17
CA ALA A 186 -2.11 4.15 4.07
C ALA A 186 -0.88 3.46 3.47
N ARG A 187 -0.13 4.18 2.63
CA ARG A 187 1.22 3.77 2.26
C ARG A 187 2.11 4.05 3.46
N ALA A 188 2.73 3.02 3.98
CA ALA A 188 3.60 3.10 5.15
C ALA A 188 4.76 2.12 4.99
N PRO A 189 5.90 2.37 5.65
CA PRO A 189 6.96 1.38 5.77
C PRO A 189 6.46 0.12 6.46
N TRP A 190 6.72 -1.03 5.88
CA TRP A 190 6.47 -2.34 6.48
C TRP A 190 7.51 -3.36 6.01
N ILE A 191 7.64 -4.42 6.76
CA ILE A 191 8.52 -5.56 6.49
C ILE A 191 7.72 -6.87 6.47
N GLY A 192 8.24 -7.88 5.79
CA GLY A 192 7.64 -9.21 5.77
C GLY A 192 7.61 -9.83 7.17
N GLN A 193 6.56 -10.58 7.49
CA GLN A 193 6.39 -11.22 8.81
C GLN A 193 7.54 -12.13 9.23
N ARG A 194 8.26 -12.72 8.26
CA ARG A 194 9.38 -13.63 8.53
C ARG A 194 10.73 -12.93 8.69
N THR A 195 10.80 -11.63 8.50
CA THR A 195 12.03 -10.84 8.63
C THR A 195 12.57 -10.97 10.05
N PRO A 196 13.81 -11.46 10.25
CA PRO A 196 14.45 -11.44 11.55
C PRO A 196 14.74 -9.99 11.95
N VAL A 197 14.32 -9.59 13.13
CA VAL A 197 14.58 -8.28 13.72
C VAL A 197 15.42 -8.50 14.97
N GLU A 198 16.51 -7.75 15.13
CA GLU A 198 17.43 -7.90 16.25
C GLU A 198 16.80 -7.36 17.54
N THR A 199 16.78 -8.19 18.57
CA THR A 199 16.26 -7.86 19.89
C THR A 199 17.33 -8.04 20.97
N SER A 200 17.07 -7.60 22.19
CA SER A 200 17.99 -7.83 23.32
C SER A 200 18.22 -9.31 23.63
N LEU A 201 17.40 -10.21 23.11
CA LEU A 201 17.49 -11.67 23.30
C LEU A 201 17.91 -12.40 22.01
N GLY A 202 18.34 -11.67 20.98
CA GLY A 202 18.67 -12.19 19.66
C GLY A 202 17.57 -11.96 18.62
N PRO A 203 17.76 -12.45 17.38
CA PRO A 203 16.85 -12.19 16.28
C PRO A 203 15.50 -12.90 16.45
N VAL A 204 14.43 -12.16 16.26
CA VAL A 204 13.04 -12.66 16.32
C VAL A 204 12.31 -12.30 15.02
N PRO A 205 11.58 -13.24 14.38
CA PRO A 205 10.75 -12.91 13.24
C PRO A 205 9.78 -11.78 13.55
N ALA A 206 9.68 -10.78 12.68
CA ALA A 206 8.87 -9.58 12.89
C ALA A 206 7.40 -9.90 13.23
N GLY A 207 6.83 -10.95 12.61
CA GLY A 207 5.49 -11.44 12.91
C GLY A 207 5.30 -12.04 14.32
N ASN A 208 6.37 -12.40 15.01
CA ASN A 208 6.35 -12.98 16.36
C ASN A 208 6.66 -11.96 17.46
N LEU A 209 7.06 -10.75 17.09
CA LEU A 209 7.32 -9.68 18.05
C LEU A 209 6.03 -9.31 18.79
N VAL A 210 6.15 -9.02 20.08
CA VAL A 210 5.03 -8.61 20.93
C VAL A 210 5.34 -7.25 21.55
N PRO A 211 4.34 -6.41 21.84
CA PRO A 211 4.54 -5.16 22.56
C PRO A 211 5.34 -5.39 23.86
N GLY A 212 6.29 -4.51 24.12
CA GLY A 212 7.25 -4.64 25.24
C GLY A 212 8.56 -5.36 24.89
N THR A 213 8.65 -6.05 23.73
CA THR A 213 9.95 -6.60 23.26
C THR A 213 10.95 -5.47 23.04
N ILE A 214 12.16 -5.63 23.56
CA ILE A 214 13.24 -4.66 23.40
C ILE A 214 13.93 -4.87 22.06
N ILE A 215 13.75 -3.93 21.15
CA ILE A 215 14.37 -3.90 19.82
C ILE A 215 15.70 -3.17 19.91
N MET A 216 16.74 -3.74 19.29
CA MET A 216 18.05 -3.09 19.18
C MET A 216 18.00 -2.08 18.02
N THR A 217 18.33 -0.82 18.32
CA THR A 217 18.39 0.24 17.30
C THR A 217 19.80 0.79 17.19
N ALA A 218 20.20 1.16 15.97
CA ALA A 218 21.55 1.66 15.71
C ALA A 218 21.74 3.11 16.17
N ASP A 219 20.65 3.88 16.20
CA ASP A 219 20.67 5.32 16.46
C ASP A 219 20.21 5.72 17.87
N HIS A 220 19.42 4.89 18.55
CA HIS A 220 18.85 5.22 19.86
C HIS A 220 19.13 4.17 20.95
N GLY A 221 19.92 3.12 20.63
CA GLY A 221 20.11 1.98 21.53
C GLY A 221 18.84 1.12 21.69
N PRO A 222 18.68 0.38 22.78
CA PRO A 222 17.53 -0.49 23.00
C PRO A 222 16.22 0.31 23.19
N LEU A 223 15.18 0.04 22.40
CA LEU A 223 13.86 0.64 22.51
C LEU A 223 12.75 -0.41 22.67
N PRO A 224 11.74 -0.17 23.49
CA PRO A 224 10.59 -1.07 23.58
C PRO A 224 9.71 -0.94 22.35
N LEU A 225 9.25 -2.08 21.82
CA LEU A 225 8.19 -2.11 20.83
C LEU A 225 6.87 -1.69 21.48
N LEU A 226 6.28 -0.60 21.03
CA LEU A 226 5.00 -0.11 21.56
C LEU A 226 3.81 -0.82 20.90
N ALA A 227 3.87 -0.97 19.58
CA ALA A 227 2.83 -1.68 18.85
C ALA A 227 3.40 -2.40 17.61
N ARG A 228 2.73 -3.49 17.23
CA ARG A 228 2.94 -4.20 15.97
C ARG A 228 1.62 -4.25 15.22
N HIS A 229 1.63 -3.66 14.04
CA HIS A 229 0.46 -3.63 13.16
C HIS A 229 0.60 -4.72 12.09
N ASN A 230 -0.29 -5.70 12.09
CA ASN A 230 -0.37 -6.68 11.02
C ASN A 230 -1.10 -6.07 9.84
N LEU A 231 -0.51 -6.16 8.66
CA LEU A 231 -1.06 -5.59 7.45
C LEU A 231 -1.26 -6.70 6.42
N THR A 232 -2.46 -6.79 5.87
CA THR A 232 -2.75 -7.62 4.72
C THR A 232 -3.02 -6.71 3.54
N LEU A 233 -2.15 -6.76 2.53
CA LEU A 233 -2.13 -5.81 1.42
C LEU A 233 -2.10 -6.54 0.08
N PRO A 234 -2.67 -5.96 -0.99
CA PRO A 234 -2.46 -6.46 -2.34
C PRO A 234 -0.97 -6.32 -2.73
N ALA A 235 -0.38 -7.38 -3.28
CA ALA A 235 1.02 -7.35 -3.71
C ALA A 235 1.18 -6.75 -5.11
N ARG A 236 0.43 -5.70 -5.42
CA ARG A 236 0.37 -5.02 -6.72
C ARG A 236 0.25 -3.51 -6.56
N GLY A 237 0.47 -2.79 -7.65
CA GLY A 237 0.30 -1.34 -7.69
C GLY A 237 1.20 -0.64 -6.66
N SER A 238 0.63 0.28 -5.90
CA SER A 238 1.37 1.04 -4.89
C SER A 238 1.83 0.21 -3.68
N PHE A 239 1.25 -0.97 -3.48
CA PHE A 239 1.61 -1.91 -2.41
C PHE A 239 2.53 -3.05 -2.88
N ALA A 240 2.96 -3.02 -4.15
CA ALA A 240 3.88 -4.03 -4.66
C ALA A 240 5.13 -4.10 -3.78
N PRO A 241 5.45 -5.28 -3.20
CA PRO A 241 6.61 -5.42 -2.35
C PRO A 241 7.90 -5.37 -3.14
N ILE A 242 8.95 -4.90 -2.47
CA ILE A 242 10.32 -4.94 -2.96
C ILE A 242 11.06 -6.08 -2.27
N LEU A 243 11.66 -6.95 -3.05
CA LEU A 243 12.54 -8.01 -2.60
C LEU A 243 13.99 -7.49 -2.70
N LEU A 244 14.59 -7.20 -1.57
CA LEU A 244 16.04 -6.92 -1.46
C LEU A 244 16.76 -8.27 -1.37
N ARG A 245 17.73 -8.49 -2.25
CA ARG A 245 18.39 -9.79 -2.38
C ARG A 245 19.67 -9.85 -1.57
N ALA A 246 19.86 -10.97 -0.89
CA ALA A 246 21.15 -11.31 -0.30
C ALA A 246 22.18 -11.66 -1.41
N PRO A 247 23.47 -11.40 -1.19
CA PRO A 247 24.09 -10.79 0.00
C PRO A 247 24.19 -9.26 -0.07
N PHE A 248 23.43 -8.61 -0.95
CA PHE A 248 23.48 -7.15 -1.09
C PHE A 248 22.96 -6.46 0.16
N PHE A 249 23.38 -5.23 0.39
CA PHE A 249 22.96 -4.37 1.51
C PHE A 249 23.23 -4.95 2.91
N GLY A 250 24.19 -5.87 3.03
CA GLY A 250 24.52 -6.56 4.29
C GLY A 250 23.56 -7.71 4.66
N LEU A 251 22.60 -8.02 3.81
CA LEU A 251 21.59 -9.06 4.06
C LEU A 251 22.18 -10.47 4.07
N ARG A 252 21.73 -11.30 5.00
CA ARG A 252 22.01 -12.74 5.08
C ARG A 252 21.00 -13.57 4.29
N GLN A 253 19.75 -13.10 4.21
CA GLN A 253 18.66 -13.69 3.45
C GLN A 253 17.92 -12.59 2.67
N ASP A 254 17.13 -12.99 1.67
CA ASP A 254 16.29 -12.07 0.93
C ASP A 254 15.26 -11.40 1.85
N LEU A 255 15.16 -10.08 1.80
CA LEU A 255 14.28 -9.27 2.64
C LEU A 255 13.13 -8.69 1.82
N LEU A 256 11.90 -8.89 2.29
CA LEU A 256 10.71 -8.35 1.67
C LEU A 256 10.24 -7.10 2.43
N VAL A 257 10.12 -5.98 1.72
CA VAL A 257 9.77 -4.69 2.30
C VAL A 257 8.77 -3.92 1.43
N SER A 258 8.16 -2.88 2.00
CA SER A 258 7.36 -1.92 1.21
C SER A 258 8.24 -1.10 0.27
N ALA A 259 7.66 -0.57 -0.79
CA ALA A 259 8.35 0.37 -1.66
C ALA A 259 8.77 1.66 -0.93
N ASP A 260 8.04 2.05 0.11
CA ASP A 260 8.33 3.24 0.92
C ASP A 260 9.29 2.96 2.10
N GLN A 261 9.77 1.71 2.27
CA GLN A 261 10.73 1.37 3.29
C GLN A 261 12.07 2.07 3.02
N LEU A 262 12.57 2.79 4.02
CA LEU A 262 13.91 3.36 3.98
C LEU A 262 14.93 2.34 4.46
N VAL A 263 15.98 2.15 3.67
CA VAL A 263 17.07 1.21 3.87
C VAL A 263 18.36 2.02 4.02
N ALA A 264 19.10 1.79 5.09
CA ALA A 264 20.40 2.40 5.26
C ALA A 264 21.45 1.66 4.43
N VAL A 265 22.22 2.40 3.67
CA VAL A 265 23.34 1.89 2.88
C VAL A 265 24.61 2.57 3.36
N THR A 266 25.56 1.76 3.78
CA THR A 266 26.86 2.18 4.32
C THR A 266 27.96 1.71 3.39
N GLY A 267 29.01 2.50 3.26
CA GLY A 267 30.20 2.09 2.52
C GLY A 267 30.91 3.20 1.76
N ALA A 268 32.04 2.86 1.18
CA ALA A 268 32.91 3.79 0.47
C ALA A 268 32.22 4.51 -0.69
N GLU A 269 31.22 3.88 -1.31
CA GLU A 269 30.47 4.47 -2.42
C GLU A 269 29.54 5.62 -1.93
N ALA A 270 28.95 5.47 -0.74
CA ALA A 270 28.13 6.52 -0.13
C ALA A 270 29.02 7.70 0.28
N GLU A 271 30.16 7.41 0.93
CA GLU A 271 31.14 8.42 1.32
C GLU A 271 31.71 9.15 0.10
N TYR A 272 32.05 8.44 -0.96
CA TYR A 272 32.59 9.03 -2.19
C TYR A 272 31.59 9.96 -2.89
N LEU A 273 30.31 9.58 -2.97
CA LEU A 273 29.31 10.37 -3.70
C LEU A 273 28.72 11.50 -2.87
N PHE A 274 28.53 11.30 -1.57
CA PHE A 274 27.74 12.19 -0.72
C PHE A 274 28.49 12.75 0.48
N ALA A 275 29.74 12.34 0.70
CA ALA A 275 30.54 12.66 1.89
C ALA A 275 29.84 12.23 3.20
N GLU A 276 29.06 11.15 3.14
CA GLU A 276 28.32 10.56 4.24
C GLU A 276 28.70 9.08 4.40
N GLU A 277 29.00 8.63 5.61
CA GLU A 277 29.31 7.23 5.89
C GLU A 277 28.11 6.30 5.57
N SER A 278 26.91 6.82 5.84
CA SER A 278 25.65 6.10 5.63
C SER A 278 24.58 7.03 5.11
N VAL A 279 23.73 6.52 4.22
CA VAL A 279 22.60 7.23 3.63
C VAL A 279 21.36 6.36 3.64
N LEU A 280 20.17 6.98 3.64
CA LEU A 280 18.89 6.29 3.51
C LEU A 280 18.42 6.32 2.07
N MET A 281 18.00 5.15 1.58
CA MET A 281 17.38 5.00 0.26
C MET A 281 16.00 4.37 0.40
N ARG A 282 15.06 4.86 -0.40
CA ARG A 282 13.74 4.24 -0.49
C ARG A 282 13.83 2.96 -1.31
N ALA A 283 13.32 1.85 -0.79
CA ALA A 283 13.41 0.54 -1.45
C ALA A 283 12.83 0.53 -2.87
N GLY A 284 11.75 1.28 -3.12
CA GLY A 284 11.17 1.42 -4.46
C GLY A 284 12.11 2.04 -5.48
N ASP A 285 12.99 2.96 -5.06
CA ASP A 285 13.96 3.62 -5.92
C ASP A 285 15.22 2.74 -6.17
N MET A 286 15.41 1.70 -5.35
CA MET A 286 16.54 0.76 -5.47
C MET A 286 16.33 -0.32 -6.55
N VAL A 287 15.13 -0.42 -7.12
CA VAL A 287 14.78 -1.49 -8.07
C VAL A 287 15.64 -1.42 -9.32
N ASP A 288 16.53 -2.39 -9.48
CA ASP A 288 17.47 -2.50 -10.60
C ASP A 288 17.33 -3.81 -11.40
N GLY A 289 16.39 -4.68 -11.00
CA GLY A 289 16.18 -5.99 -11.61
C GLY A 289 17.20 -7.06 -11.19
N ARG A 290 18.15 -6.74 -10.29
CA ARG A 290 19.20 -7.66 -9.84
C ARG A 290 19.32 -7.72 -8.31
N THR A 291 19.61 -6.60 -7.66
CA THR A 291 19.82 -6.48 -6.23
C THR A 291 18.54 -6.18 -5.47
N ALA A 292 17.63 -5.48 -6.14
CA ALA A 292 16.29 -5.19 -5.67
C ALA A 292 15.27 -5.43 -6.79
N LEU A 293 14.21 -6.14 -6.48
CA LEU A 293 13.20 -6.60 -7.44
C LEU A 293 11.79 -6.28 -6.92
N THR A 294 10.89 -5.87 -7.81
CA THR A 294 9.47 -5.88 -7.47
C THR A 294 8.96 -7.31 -7.40
N ASP A 295 8.50 -7.76 -6.24
CA ASP A 295 7.97 -9.11 -6.08
C ASP A 295 6.48 -9.17 -6.41
N GLN A 296 6.16 -9.80 -7.52
CA GLN A 296 4.79 -9.97 -7.99
C GLN A 296 4.32 -11.44 -7.98
N ARG A 297 5.03 -12.33 -7.29
CA ARG A 297 4.70 -13.76 -7.24
C ARG A 297 3.44 -14.08 -6.45
N ARG A 298 3.05 -13.19 -5.52
CA ARG A 298 1.88 -13.35 -4.66
C ARG A 298 0.81 -12.33 -5.02
N ALA A 299 -0.46 -12.69 -4.81
CA ALA A 299 -1.58 -11.77 -4.97
C ALA A 299 -1.69 -10.84 -3.76
N VAL A 300 -1.51 -11.42 -2.58
CA VAL A 300 -1.65 -10.77 -1.28
C VAL A 300 -0.38 -11.00 -0.47
N ILE A 301 0.00 -10.02 0.30
CA ILE A 301 1.13 -10.08 1.22
C ILE A 301 0.67 -9.82 2.64
N GLU A 302 1.18 -10.61 3.56
CA GLU A 302 1.10 -10.39 4.99
C GLU A 302 2.40 -9.79 5.49
N SER A 303 2.32 -8.63 6.11
CA SER A 303 3.44 -7.82 6.54
C SER A 303 3.18 -7.22 7.91
N VAL A 304 4.19 -6.59 8.48
CA VAL A 304 4.09 -5.90 9.76
C VAL A 304 4.73 -4.54 9.69
N ALA A 305 4.08 -3.56 10.33
CA ALA A 305 4.68 -2.29 10.67
C ALA A 305 4.96 -2.24 12.17
N LEU A 306 6.15 -1.76 12.53
CA LEU A 306 6.62 -1.69 13.92
C LEU A 306 6.57 -0.25 14.40
N ASP A 307 5.97 -0.04 15.57
CA ASP A 307 5.91 1.27 16.23
C ASP A 307 6.77 1.26 17.49
N LEU A 308 7.82 2.05 17.48
CA LEU A 308 8.74 2.27 18.63
C LEU A 308 8.48 3.62 19.32
N GLY A 309 7.38 4.32 18.97
CA GLY A 309 7.03 5.64 19.48
C GLY A 309 7.85 6.79 18.87
N ARG A 310 8.88 6.46 18.09
CA ARG A 310 9.74 7.38 17.36
C ARG A 310 10.35 6.68 16.15
N PRO A 311 10.76 7.42 15.12
CA PRO A 311 11.59 6.88 14.05
C PRO A 311 12.90 6.34 14.62
N ALA A 312 13.31 5.16 14.18
CA ALA A 312 14.55 4.51 14.61
C ALA A 312 15.09 3.59 13.51
N LEU A 313 16.39 3.35 13.53
CA LEU A 313 17.06 2.40 12.65
C LEU A 313 17.19 1.05 13.34
N ILE A 314 16.47 0.05 12.87
CA ILE A 314 16.53 -1.32 13.40
C ILE A 314 17.35 -2.22 12.49
N GLU A 315 18.02 -3.20 13.07
CA GLU A 315 18.67 -4.24 12.29
C GLU A 315 17.66 -5.34 11.89
N ALA A 316 17.55 -5.54 10.58
CA ALA A 316 16.72 -6.55 9.97
C ALA A 316 17.59 -7.46 9.10
N ASP A 317 17.90 -8.64 9.60
CA ASP A 317 18.72 -9.66 8.93
C ASP A 317 20.10 -9.14 8.43
N GLY A 318 20.75 -8.28 9.19
CA GLY A 318 22.05 -7.67 8.87
C GLY A 318 21.94 -6.34 8.09
N CYS A 319 20.76 -5.92 7.68
CA CYS A 319 20.51 -4.63 7.04
C CYS A 319 19.85 -3.67 8.02
N LEU A 320 20.23 -2.40 7.99
CA LEU A 320 19.57 -1.36 8.78
C LEU A 320 18.40 -0.78 8.00
N ILE A 321 17.24 -0.77 8.62
CA ILE A 321 16.02 -0.22 8.06
C ILE A 321 15.35 0.74 9.04
N ALA A 322 14.68 1.76 8.52
CA ALA A 322 13.99 2.73 9.35
C ALA A 322 12.58 2.28 9.72
N THR A 323 12.20 2.47 10.98
CA THR A 323 10.81 2.31 11.44
C THR A 323 10.08 3.64 11.39
N GLY A 324 8.77 3.61 11.11
CA GLY A 324 7.92 4.81 11.08
C GLY A 324 8.07 5.67 9.83
N HIS A 325 7.26 6.72 9.75
CA HIS A 325 7.35 7.72 8.69
C HIS A 325 8.42 8.76 9.03
N HIS A 326 9.47 8.80 8.23
CA HIS A 326 10.42 9.92 8.24
C HIS A 326 9.89 11.07 7.36
N ALA A 327 8.72 11.59 7.66
CA ALA A 327 8.21 12.81 7.06
C ALA A 327 8.73 14.00 7.89
N GLY A 328 9.89 14.51 7.49
CA GLY A 328 10.45 15.76 8.03
C GLY A 328 11.39 15.59 9.23
N ALA A 329 12.52 16.24 9.14
CA ALA A 329 13.37 16.86 10.16
C ALA A 329 14.24 16.04 11.13
N GLU A 330 14.05 14.75 11.40
CA GLU A 330 14.89 14.05 12.39
C GLU A 330 15.34 12.65 11.98
N ALA A 331 15.54 12.40 10.70
CA ALA A 331 16.32 11.22 10.31
C ALA A 331 17.78 11.48 10.70
N SER A 332 18.37 10.61 11.53
CA SER A 332 19.79 10.65 11.89
C SER A 332 20.72 10.55 10.68
N LEU A 333 20.18 10.09 9.53
CA LEU A 333 20.89 9.91 8.26
C LEU A 333 20.20 10.69 7.13
N ARG A 334 21.02 11.16 6.17
CA ARG A 334 20.53 11.80 4.96
C ARG A 334 19.69 10.83 4.12
N CYS A 335 18.47 11.25 3.77
CA CYS A 335 17.63 10.53 2.83
C CYS A 335 17.92 11.02 1.40
N LEU A 336 18.27 10.09 0.50
CA LEU A 336 18.57 10.39 -0.88
C LEU A 336 17.29 10.60 -1.70
N HIS A 337 17.34 11.54 -2.64
CA HIS A 337 16.33 11.66 -3.67
C HIS A 337 16.45 10.53 -4.72
N SER A 338 15.37 10.19 -5.42
CA SER A 338 15.34 9.10 -6.39
C SER A 338 16.45 9.18 -7.46
N TYR A 339 16.81 10.38 -7.91
CA TYR A 339 17.90 10.56 -8.88
C TYR A 339 19.30 10.28 -8.29
N GLU A 340 19.49 10.54 -6.98
CA GLU A 340 20.73 10.22 -6.26
C GLU A 340 20.85 8.71 -6.04
N VAL A 341 19.74 8.05 -5.70
CA VAL A 341 19.67 6.59 -5.55
C VAL A 341 20.11 5.90 -6.83
N LEU A 342 19.65 6.34 -7.99
CA LEU A 342 20.06 5.77 -9.28
C LEU A 342 21.58 5.82 -9.48
N THR A 343 22.22 6.91 -9.07
CA THR A 343 23.67 7.08 -9.16
C THR A 343 24.41 6.10 -8.26
N LEU A 344 23.98 5.98 -7.01
CA LEU A 344 24.57 5.06 -6.03
C LEU A 344 24.39 3.61 -6.45
N MET A 345 23.19 3.21 -6.88
CA MET A 345 22.89 1.85 -7.34
C MET A 345 23.73 1.46 -8.56
N ALA A 346 23.96 2.39 -9.49
CA ALA A 346 24.83 2.16 -10.64
C ALA A 346 26.29 1.90 -10.22
N LEU A 347 26.78 2.57 -9.17
CA LEU A 347 28.12 2.36 -8.63
C LEU A 347 28.23 1.02 -7.90
N LEU A 348 27.32 0.73 -6.99
CA LEU A 348 27.23 -0.54 -6.26
C LEU A 348 27.15 -1.74 -7.21
N GLY A 349 26.38 -1.65 -8.28
CA GLY A 349 26.28 -2.67 -9.31
C GLY A 349 27.59 -2.94 -10.08
N ARG A 350 28.46 -1.92 -10.20
CA ARG A 350 29.80 -2.06 -10.82
C ARG A 350 30.79 -2.71 -9.86
N THR A 351 30.77 -2.34 -8.60
CA THR A 351 31.67 -2.87 -7.57
C THR A 351 31.40 -4.36 -7.34
N ALA A 352 30.14 -4.77 -7.25
CA ALA A 352 29.74 -6.16 -7.13
C ALA A 352 30.17 -7.06 -8.32
N ARG A 353 30.32 -6.48 -9.53
CA ARG A 353 30.84 -7.23 -10.70
C ARG A 353 32.36 -7.43 -10.68
N ARG A 354 33.10 -6.62 -9.93
CA ARG A 354 34.56 -6.74 -9.80
C ARG A 354 34.97 -7.71 -8.70
N SER A 355 34.06 -8.00 -7.79
CA SER A 355 34.31 -8.88 -6.62
C SER A 355 33.78 -10.32 -6.85
N ALA A 356 33.14 -10.61 -7.95
CA ALA A 356 32.67 -11.93 -8.38
C ALA A 356 33.54 -12.47 -9.51
#